data_9d6992d061d51f85d123e9a614e66972
#
_entry.id   9d6992d061d51f85d123e9a614e66972
#
_cell.length_a   1.000
_cell.length_b   1.000
_cell.length_c   1.000
_cell.angle_alpha   90.00
_cell.angle_beta   90.00
_cell.angle_gamma   90.00
#
_symmetry.space_group_name_H-M   'P 1'
#
loop_
_entity.id
_entity.type
_entity.pdbx_description
1 polymer ?
#
loop_
_entity_poly.entity_id
_entity_poly.type
_entity_poly.pdbx_seq_one_letter_code
_entity_poly.pdbx_strand_id
1 'polypeptide(L)'
;MVVTWRQAPPERAPGVKSAAAAACEEATTSASFAIMTDAASPTAGTGPTKPLAGRVVALPETRELDRLAELLEAEGARTWRCPLVAILDAPDPRPIDAWLDGLIAGQLTDVVFLTGEGVRRLVAVAERGGRRDQTVAALRRVRKITRGPKPARALKELGLGPDLAAAVPTSRGIIDELGSLELRGRHVGLQLYGEEPSHELRAFLEERTGTDVPVVAPYVYAPASDASKVSELIGELTAGRVDAIAFTSAAQVERLFGVARDSGLDGALERAWPRVKVAAIGPVAVETLRKHGVEASIVPERAYVMKRLVAAIVTALGA
;
A
#
# COMPACT_ATOMS: atom_id res chain seq x y z
N MET A 1 27.03 -11.62 15.39
CA MET A 1 27.74 -10.34 15.49
C MET A 1 26.75 -9.28 15.04
N VAL A 2 26.10 -8.61 16.00
CA VAL A 2 25.01 -7.67 15.76
C VAL A 2 25.64 -6.30 15.46
N VAL A 3 25.47 -5.80 14.24
CA VAL A 3 25.93 -4.46 13.85
C VAL A 3 24.81 -3.48 14.17
N THR A 4 24.94 -2.78 15.28
CA THR A 4 24.07 -1.66 15.65
C THR A 4 24.54 -0.40 14.95
N TRP A 5 23.75 0.11 14.01
CA TRP A 5 23.96 1.44 13.43
C TRP A 5 23.48 2.52 14.41
N ARG A 6 24.43 3.25 15.01
CA ARG A 6 24.15 4.51 15.68
C ARG A 6 24.10 5.61 14.63
N GLN A 7 22.98 6.28 14.52
CA GLN A 7 22.87 7.53 13.75
C GLN A 7 23.59 8.64 14.51
N ALA A 8 24.49 9.34 13.81
CA ALA A 8 25.10 10.58 14.29
C ALA A 8 24.10 11.75 14.12
N PRO A 9 24.07 12.71 15.04
CA PRO A 9 23.20 13.88 14.94
C PRO A 9 23.68 14.82 13.83
N PRO A 10 22.76 15.56 13.16
CA PRO A 10 23.13 16.50 12.10
C PRO A 10 23.85 17.72 12.68
N GLU A 11 24.98 18.07 12.06
CA GLU A 11 25.73 19.31 12.30
C GLU A 11 24.87 20.55 11.98
N ARG A 12 24.88 21.50 12.89
CA ARG A 12 24.26 22.82 12.71
C ARG A 12 25.13 23.67 11.75
N ALA A 13 24.54 24.08 10.64
CA ALA A 13 25.10 25.15 9.82
C ALA A 13 24.89 26.54 10.46
N PRO A 14 25.85 27.48 10.29
CA PRO A 14 25.82 28.77 10.96
C PRO A 14 24.87 29.78 10.34
N GLY A 15 24.34 30.66 11.21
CA GLY A 15 23.29 31.60 10.98
C GLY A 15 23.49 32.59 9.82
N VAL A 16 22.37 32.95 9.22
CA VAL A 16 22.21 34.18 8.42
C VAL A 16 21.25 35.11 9.22
N LYS A 17 21.76 36.29 9.50
CA LYS A 17 21.08 37.36 10.26
C LYS A 17 19.99 38.02 9.42
N SER A 18 18.87 38.23 10.07
CA SER A 18 17.90 39.34 10.02
C SER A 18 18.22 40.57 9.13
N ALA A 19 17.27 40.92 8.29
CA ALA A 19 16.83 42.27 7.94
C ALA A 19 15.49 42.10 7.19
N ALA A 20 14.41 42.79 7.37
CA ALA A 20 14.06 44.02 7.94
C ALA A 20 12.52 44.01 8.13
N ALA A 21 12.10 44.58 9.23
CA ALA A 21 10.73 45.08 9.38
C ALA A 21 10.62 46.40 8.62
N ALA A 22 9.52 46.65 7.94
CA ALA A 22 8.83 47.94 7.95
C ALA A 22 7.71 48.06 6.91
N ALA A 23 6.71 48.75 7.31
CA ALA A 23 5.69 49.49 6.55
C ALA A 23 4.45 48.67 6.20
N CYS A 24 3.37 48.91 6.81
CA CYS A 24 2.57 50.07 7.11
C CYS A 24 1.31 50.13 6.22
N GLU A 25 0.20 50.15 6.95
CA GLU A 25 -0.97 51.05 6.83
C GLU A 25 -1.92 50.92 5.64
N GLU A 26 -3.13 50.61 6.05
CA GLU A 26 -4.42 51.26 5.69
C GLU A 26 -4.93 51.22 4.25
N ALA A 27 -6.02 50.46 4.04
CA ALA A 27 -7.19 51.03 3.31
C ALA A 27 -8.48 50.29 3.77
N THR A 28 -9.14 50.90 4.73
CA THR A 28 -10.57 50.69 4.99
C THR A 28 -11.35 51.24 3.79
N THR A 29 -12.05 50.36 3.04
CA THR A 29 -13.13 50.80 2.18
C THR A 29 -14.37 49.94 2.46
N SER A 30 -15.27 50.58 3.18
CA SER A 30 -16.66 50.15 3.41
C SER A 30 -17.39 50.10 2.07
N ALA A 31 -17.83 48.92 1.68
CA ALA A 31 -18.84 48.76 0.64
C ALA A 31 -20.06 48.09 1.27
N SER A 32 -21.05 48.91 1.61
CA SER A 32 -22.42 48.51 1.88
C SER A 32 -22.97 47.74 0.69
N PHE A 33 -23.19 46.44 0.85
CA PHE A 33 -23.93 45.66 -0.15
C PHE A 33 -25.32 45.36 0.35
N ALA A 34 -26.27 45.93 -0.41
CA ALA A 34 -27.69 45.83 -0.15
C ALA A 34 -28.17 44.37 -0.15
N ILE A 35 -28.95 44.06 0.86
CA ILE A 35 -29.70 42.79 0.95
C ILE A 35 -30.82 42.85 -0.08
N MET A 36 -30.68 42.15 -1.19
CA MET A 36 -31.80 41.72 -2.01
C MET A 36 -32.22 40.32 -1.57
N THR A 37 -33.29 40.28 -0.80
CA THR A 37 -34.05 39.06 -0.54
C THR A 37 -34.78 38.65 -1.81
N ASP A 38 -34.22 37.70 -2.54
CA ASP A 38 -34.99 36.94 -3.51
C ASP A 38 -35.14 35.48 -2.99
N ALA A 39 -36.35 35.21 -2.52
CA ALA A 39 -36.73 33.91 -2.03
C ALA A 39 -37.04 33.02 -3.25
N ALA A 40 -36.03 32.46 -3.85
CA ALA A 40 -36.17 31.31 -4.72
C ALA A 40 -35.88 30.05 -3.90
N SER A 41 -36.95 29.40 -3.46
CA SER A 41 -36.86 28.01 -2.92
C SER A 41 -36.14 27.11 -3.91
N PRO A 42 -35.05 26.44 -3.55
CA PRO A 42 -34.48 25.44 -4.43
C PRO A 42 -35.48 24.26 -4.46
N THR A 43 -36.11 24.05 -5.60
CA THR A 43 -36.80 22.80 -5.90
C THR A 43 -35.77 21.67 -5.73
N ALA A 44 -35.91 20.94 -4.63
CA ALA A 44 -35.19 19.71 -4.39
C ALA A 44 -35.52 18.74 -5.53
N GLY A 45 -34.59 18.59 -6.47
CA GLY A 45 -34.65 17.54 -7.47
C GLY A 45 -34.54 16.21 -6.75
N THR A 46 -35.64 15.49 -6.65
CA THR A 46 -35.73 14.12 -6.11
C THR A 46 -35.18 13.12 -7.14
N GLY A 47 -33.89 13.24 -7.43
CA GLY A 47 -33.13 12.13 -7.99
C GLY A 47 -32.83 11.13 -6.87
N PRO A 48 -32.68 9.82 -7.16
CA PRO A 48 -32.35 8.83 -6.15
C PRO A 48 -31.08 9.27 -5.43
N THR A 49 -31.16 9.39 -4.10
CA THR A 49 -30.01 9.76 -3.26
C THR A 49 -28.94 8.69 -3.42
N LYS A 50 -27.72 9.10 -3.80
CA LYS A 50 -26.61 8.16 -3.98
C LYS A 50 -26.32 7.43 -2.65
N PRO A 51 -25.93 6.14 -2.68
CA PRO A 51 -25.77 5.31 -1.48
C PRO A 51 -24.86 5.90 -0.41
N LEU A 52 -23.78 6.58 -0.84
CA LEU A 52 -22.78 7.18 0.07
C LEU A 52 -22.94 8.70 0.22
N ALA A 53 -24.13 9.27 -0.12
CA ALA A 53 -24.35 10.69 0.05
C ALA A 53 -24.15 11.13 1.51
N GLY A 54 -23.32 12.15 1.73
CA GLY A 54 -22.96 12.65 3.06
C GLY A 54 -21.89 11.86 3.81
N ARG A 55 -21.45 10.72 3.30
CA ARG A 55 -20.36 9.92 3.90
C ARG A 55 -18.99 10.44 3.50
N VAL A 56 -18.03 10.34 4.43
CA VAL A 56 -16.61 10.69 4.22
C VAL A 56 -15.77 9.43 4.34
N VAL A 57 -15.00 9.11 3.29
CA VAL A 57 -14.09 7.95 3.27
C VAL A 57 -12.65 8.42 3.16
N ALA A 58 -11.81 8.05 4.12
CA ALA A 58 -10.38 8.32 4.09
C ALA A 58 -9.64 7.31 3.20
N LEU A 59 -8.75 7.82 2.36
CA LEU A 59 -8.02 7.06 1.35
C LEU A 59 -6.51 7.16 1.57
N PRO A 60 -5.89 6.15 2.21
CA PRO A 60 -4.44 6.06 2.36
C PRO A 60 -3.71 5.55 1.12
N GLU A 61 -4.43 5.29 0.02
CA GLU A 61 -3.91 4.81 -1.25
C GLU A 61 -3.04 5.86 -1.94
N THR A 62 -2.07 5.41 -2.76
CA THR A 62 -1.15 6.30 -3.50
C THR A 62 -1.27 6.13 -5.00
N ARG A 63 -1.01 4.92 -5.52
CA ARG A 63 -0.89 4.68 -6.98
C ARG A 63 -2.21 4.78 -7.74
N GLU A 64 -3.27 4.26 -7.14
CA GLU A 64 -4.61 4.25 -7.72
C GLU A 64 -5.56 5.14 -6.91
N LEU A 65 -5.02 6.17 -6.24
CA LEU A 65 -5.77 7.07 -5.37
C LEU A 65 -6.94 7.72 -6.10
N ASP A 66 -6.68 8.32 -7.26
CA ASP A 66 -7.72 9.00 -8.04
C ASP A 66 -8.78 8.01 -8.50
N ARG A 67 -8.36 6.83 -8.94
CA ARG A 67 -9.29 5.77 -9.35
C ARG A 67 -10.19 5.31 -8.22
N LEU A 68 -9.65 5.14 -7.01
CA LEU A 68 -10.44 4.74 -5.84
C LEU A 68 -11.39 5.88 -5.42
N ALA A 69 -10.90 7.12 -5.43
CA ALA A 69 -11.69 8.30 -5.15
C ALA A 69 -12.86 8.44 -6.14
N GLU A 70 -12.61 8.38 -7.45
CA GLU A 70 -13.65 8.43 -8.49
C GLU A 70 -14.74 7.38 -8.27
N LEU A 71 -14.35 6.14 -7.93
CA LEU A 71 -15.32 5.07 -7.70
C LEU A 71 -16.23 5.35 -6.49
N LEU A 72 -15.68 5.91 -5.41
CA LEU A 72 -16.45 6.25 -4.21
C LEU A 72 -17.28 7.52 -4.40
N GLU A 73 -16.73 8.53 -5.07
CA GLU A 73 -17.41 9.78 -5.39
C GLU A 73 -18.56 9.57 -6.39
N ALA A 74 -18.43 8.60 -7.30
CA ALA A 74 -19.53 8.16 -8.16
C ALA A 74 -20.72 7.63 -7.35
N GLU A 75 -20.47 6.99 -6.20
CA GLU A 75 -21.49 6.52 -5.25
C GLU A 75 -21.97 7.62 -4.28
N GLY A 76 -21.42 8.82 -4.34
CA GLY A 76 -21.82 9.99 -3.55
C GLY A 76 -20.97 10.28 -2.33
N ALA A 77 -19.91 9.53 -2.07
CA ALA A 77 -19.02 9.81 -0.95
C ALA A 77 -18.21 11.12 -1.19
N ARG A 78 -17.80 11.75 -0.09
CA ARG A 78 -16.66 12.67 -0.07
C ARG A 78 -15.41 11.87 0.27
N THR A 79 -14.30 12.13 -0.40
CA THR A 79 -13.05 11.43 -0.12
C THR A 79 -12.05 12.34 0.61
N TRP A 80 -11.44 11.81 1.68
CA TRP A 80 -10.33 12.45 2.37
C TRP A 80 -9.03 11.77 1.94
N ARG A 81 -8.26 12.42 1.07
CA ARG A 81 -7.11 11.83 0.39
C ARG A 81 -5.83 12.09 1.18
N CYS A 82 -5.25 11.02 1.77
CA CYS A 82 -3.99 11.05 2.48
C CYS A 82 -3.12 9.86 2.08
N PRO A 83 -2.41 9.92 0.96
CA PRO A 83 -1.53 8.83 0.55
C PRO A 83 -0.45 8.61 1.62
N LEU A 84 -0.34 7.38 2.13
CA LEU A 84 0.56 7.07 3.24
C LEU A 84 1.93 6.59 2.79
N VAL A 85 2.00 5.79 1.72
CA VAL A 85 3.24 5.18 1.24
C VAL A 85 3.45 5.38 -0.25
N ALA A 86 4.64 5.83 -0.62
CA ALA A 86 5.15 5.77 -1.98
C ALA A 86 5.95 4.47 -2.16
N ILE A 87 6.00 3.98 -3.39
CA ILE A 87 6.82 2.84 -3.77
C ILE A 87 7.93 3.36 -4.68
N LEU A 88 9.17 3.29 -4.18
CA LEU A 88 10.36 3.73 -4.90
C LEU A 88 11.18 2.54 -5.34
N ASP A 89 12.01 2.71 -6.39
CA ASP A 89 13.01 1.71 -6.73
C ASP A 89 13.94 1.45 -5.55
N ALA A 90 14.43 0.23 -5.41
CA ALA A 90 15.46 -0.07 -4.43
C ALA A 90 16.69 0.84 -4.66
N PRO A 91 17.25 1.43 -3.60
CA PRO A 91 18.33 2.41 -3.73
C PRO A 91 19.62 1.81 -4.31
N ASP A 92 19.86 0.51 -4.09
CA ASP A 92 20.98 -0.24 -4.67
C ASP A 92 20.46 -1.28 -5.66
N PRO A 93 20.70 -1.12 -6.97
CA PRO A 93 20.27 -2.08 -7.98
C PRO A 93 21.15 -3.34 -8.06
N ARG A 94 22.37 -3.33 -7.51
CA ARG A 94 23.34 -4.44 -7.64
C ARG A 94 22.81 -5.80 -7.15
N PRO A 95 22.12 -5.91 -5.99
CA PRO A 95 21.52 -7.17 -5.58
C PRO A 95 20.45 -7.66 -6.56
N ILE A 96 19.71 -6.72 -7.18
CA ILE A 96 18.68 -7.07 -8.16
C ILE A 96 19.33 -7.59 -9.44
N ASP A 97 20.39 -6.93 -9.90
CA ASP A 97 21.15 -7.34 -11.07
C ASP A 97 21.76 -8.73 -10.87
N ALA A 98 22.40 -8.99 -9.73
CA ALA A 98 22.97 -10.30 -9.40
C ALA A 98 21.89 -11.40 -9.37
N TRP A 99 20.74 -11.11 -8.80
CA TRP A 99 19.62 -12.06 -8.77
C TRP A 99 19.07 -12.37 -10.17
N LEU A 100 18.95 -11.34 -11.02
CA LEU A 100 18.53 -11.48 -12.42
C LEU A 100 19.56 -12.28 -13.22
N ASP A 101 20.86 -12.07 -12.99
CA ASP A 101 21.93 -12.84 -13.63
C ASP A 101 21.83 -14.33 -13.25
N GLY A 102 21.58 -14.64 -11.98
CA GLY A 102 21.35 -16.02 -11.53
C GLY A 102 20.12 -16.66 -12.17
N LEU A 103 19.02 -15.92 -12.30
CA LEU A 103 17.81 -16.37 -12.98
C LEU A 103 18.10 -16.65 -14.49
N ILE A 104 18.76 -15.73 -15.19
CA ILE A 104 19.08 -15.85 -16.62
C ILE A 104 20.04 -17.02 -16.86
N ALA A 105 21.03 -17.22 -15.99
CA ALA A 105 21.97 -18.33 -16.03
C ALA A 105 21.33 -19.70 -15.71
N GLY A 106 20.05 -19.75 -15.33
CA GLY A 106 19.35 -20.99 -15.03
C GLY A 106 19.69 -21.58 -13.65
N GLN A 107 20.19 -20.77 -12.73
CA GLN A 107 20.49 -21.18 -11.35
C GLN A 107 19.23 -21.41 -10.50
N LEU A 108 18.06 -20.92 -10.95
CA LEU A 108 16.78 -21.09 -10.28
C LEU A 108 15.92 -22.10 -11.03
N THR A 109 15.22 -22.95 -10.28
CA THR A 109 14.21 -23.89 -10.81
C THR A 109 12.80 -23.37 -10.55
N ASP A 110 12.63 -22.56 -9.52
CA ASP A 110 11.35 -22.00 -9.07
C ASP A 110 11.52 -20.53 -8.65
N VAL A 111 10.48 -19.74 -8.81
CA VAL A 111 10.44 -18.37 -8.27
C VAL A 111 9.11 -18.12 -7.59
N VAL A 112 9.18 -17.66 -6.34
CA VAL A 112 8.04 -17.22 -5.56
C VAL A 112 7.88 -15.70 -5.69
N PHE A 113 6.74 -15.26 -6.18
CA PHE A 113 6.38 -13.86 -6.35
C PHE A 113 5.35 -13.43 -5.31
N LEU A 114 5.72 -12.50 -4.42
CA LEU A 114 4.82 -12.01 -3.38
C LEU A 114 3.96 -10.84 -3.86
N THR A 115 4.44 -10.01 -4.80
CA THR A 115 3.70 -8.83 -5.25
C THR A 115 3.79 -8.60 -6.75
N GLY A 116 2.72 -8.06 -7.32
CA GLY A 116 2.73 -7.64 -8.72
C GLY A 116 3.67 -6.49 -9.01
N GLU A 117 3.87 -5.59 -8.03
CA GLU A 117 4.84 -4.51 -8.13
C GLU A 117 6.27 -5.06 -8.23
N GLY A 118 6.60 -6.05 -7.40
CA GLY A 118 7.91 -6.72 -7.47
C GLY A 118 8.20 -7.32 -8.84
N VAL A 119 7.21 -7.99 -9.45
CA VAL A 119 7.35 -8.52 -10.82
C VAL A 119 7.66 -7.40 -11.82
N ARG A 120 6.86 -6.30 -11.80
CA ARG A 120 7.04 -5.18 -12.73
C ARG A 120 8.39 -4.50 -12.56
N ARG A 121 8.82 -4.28 -11.32
CA ARG A 121 10.10 -3.64 -11.02
C ARG A 121 11.30 -4.49 -11.40
N LEU A 122 11.25 -5.81 -11.19
CA LEU A 122 12.29 -6.72 -11.68
C LEU A 122 12.43 -6.62 -13.20
N VAL A 123 11.31 -6.63 -13.92
CA VAL A 123 11.33 -6.51 -15.38
C VAL A 123 11.80 -5.12 -15.82
N ALA A 124 11.42 -4.05 -15.13
CA ALA A 124 11.89 -2.69 -15.43
C ALA A 124 13.41 -2.54 -15.20
N VAL A 125 13.98 -3.17 -14.16
CA VAL A 125 15.43 -3.22 -13.96
C VAL A 125 16.10 -3.99 -15.12
N ALA A 126 15.57 -5.15 -15.47
CA ALA A 126 16.08 -5.93 -16.60
C ALA A 126 16.00 -5.17 -17.92
N GLU A 127 14.95 -4.38 -18.15
CA GLU A 127 14.77 -3.55 -19.34
C GLU A 127 15.80 -2.42 -19.40
N ARG A 128 16.04 -1.71 -18.30
CA ARG A 128 17.10 -0.68 -18.21
C ARG A 128 18.49 -1.27 -18.47
N GLY A 129 18.71 -2.53 -18.08
CA GLY A 129 19.95 -3.28 -18.35
C GLY A 129 20.01 -3.98 -19.71
N GLY A 130 19.03 -3.77 -20.61
CA GLY A 130 18.97 -4.43 -21.92
C GLY A 130 18.75 -5.95 -21.87
N ARG A 131 18.25 -6.50 -20.74
CA ARG A 131 18.13 -7.94 -20.48
C ARG A 131 16.67 -8.42 -20.38
N ARG A 132 15.68 -7.55 -20.76
CA ARG A 132 14.26 -7.85 -20.63
C ARG A 132 13.87 -9.20 -21.25
N ASP A 133 14.25 -9.40 -22.51
CA ASP A 133 13.85 -10.62 -23.24
C ASP A 133 14.51 -11.88 -22.67
N GLN A 134 15.76 -11.78 -22.23
CA GLN A 134 16.48 -12.87 -21.56
C GLN A 134 15.80 -13.21 -20.22
N THR A 135 15.39 -12.20 -19.46
CA THR A 135 14.65 -12.36 -18.19
C THR A 135 13.30 -13.03 -18.43
N VAL A 136 12.52 -12.57 -19.41
CA VAL A 136 11.23 -13.18 -19.74
C VAL A 136 11.41 -14.62 -20.23
N ALA A 137 12.42 -14.91 -21.03
CA ALA A 137 12.77 -16.25 -21.46
C ALA A 137 13.18 -17.16 -20.29
N ALA A 138 13.93 -16.62 -19.32
CA ALA A 138 14.28 -17.35 -18.10
C ALA A 138 13.06 -17.63 -17.23
N LEU A 139 12.16 -16.66 -17.06
CA LEU A 139 10.90 -16.84 -16.33
C LEU A 139 9.98 -17.90 -16.97
N ARG A 140 10.05 -18.14 -18.28
CA ARG A 140 9.32 -19.24 -18.93
C ARG A 140 9.82 -20.63 -18.52
N ARG A 141 11.11 -20.74 -18.18
CA ARG A 141 11.74 -22.02 -17.82
C ARG A 141 11.55 -22.42 -16.36
N VAL A 142 11.35 -21.45 -15.46
CA VAL A 142 11.17 -21.71 -14.04
C VAL A 142 9.71 -21.91 -13.68
N ARG A 143 9.42 -22.67 -12.63
CA ARG A 143 8.08 -22.76 -12.03
C ARG A 143 7.77 -21.47 -11.29
N LYS A 144 6.69 -20.81 -11.67
CA LYS A 144 6.24 -19.52 -11.12
C LYS A 144 5.16 -19.75 -10.07
N ILE A 145 5.48 -19.43 -8.83
CA ILE A 145 4.61 -19.54 -7.67
C ILE A 145 4.18 -18.14 -7.27
N THR A 146 2.88 -17.90 -7.14
CA THR A 146 2.36 -16.57 -6.81
C THR A 146 1.57 -16.59 -5.51
N ARG A 147 1.80 -15.57 -4.67
CA ARG A 147 1.03 -15.39 -3.44
C ARG A 147 -0.46 -15.11 -3.69
N GLY A 148 -0.82 -14.63 -4.87
CA GLY A 148 -2.21 -14.30 -5.16
C GLY A 148 -2.38 -13.61 -6.51
N PRO A 149 -3.54 -12.96 -6.75
CA PRO A 149 -3.92 -12.45 -8.07
C PRO A 149 -3.08 -11.27 -8.56
N LYS A 150 -2.49 -10.47 -7.66
CA LYS A 150 -1.68 -9.30 -8.07
C LYS A 150 -0.40 -9.70 -8.81
N PRO A 151 0.46 -10.61 -8.30
CA PRO A 151 1.63 -11.09 -9.05
C PRO A 151 1.22 -11.93 -10.27
N ALA A 152 0.16 -12.73 -10.20
CA ALA A 152 -0.35 -13.48 -11.35
C ALA A 152 -0.73 -12.56 -12.52
N ARG A 153 -1.39 -11.41 -12.24
CA ARG A 153 -1.71 -10.40 -13.25
C ARG A 153 -0.46 -9.78 -13.87
N ALA A 154 0.53 -9.44 -13.04
CA ALA A 154 1.79 -8.88 -13.54
C ALA A 154 2.56 -9.87 -14.45
N LEU A 155 2.51 -11.17 -14.16
CA LEU A 155 3.05 -12.20 -15.05
C LEU A 155 2.28 -12.27 -16.38
N LYS A 156 0.96 -12.12 -16.37
CA LYS A 156 0.14 -12.08 -17.58
C LYS A 156 0.48 -10.91 -18.51
N GLU A 157 0.88 -9.77 -17.97
CA GLU A 157 1.36 -8.61 -18.74
C GLU A 157 2.61 -8.95 -19.56
N LEU A 158 3.35 -10.02 -19.18
CA LEU A 158 4.53 -10.54 -19.86
C LEU A 158 4.22 -11.74 -20.79
N GLY A 159 2.95 -12.08 -20.96
CA GLY A 159 2.55 -13.30 -21.67
C GLY A 159 2.89 -14.58 -20.92
N LEU A 160 3.02 -14.50 -19.58
CA LEU A 160 3.29 -15.62 -18.68
C LEU A 160 2.07 -15.86 -17.76
N GLY A 161 2.03 -17.07 -17.16
CA GLY A 161 1.06 -17.40 -16.12
C GLY A 161 1.76 -17.96 -14.89
N PRO A 162 1.10 -17.97 -13.72
CA PRO A 162 1.57 -18.74 -12.60
C PRO A 162 1.39 -20.24 -12.90
N ASP A 163 2.34 -21.06 -12.45
CA ASP A 163 2.23 -22.50 -12.44
C ASP A 163 1.54 -22.98 -11.16
N LEU A 164 1.67 -22.18 -10.09
CA LEU A 164 1.02 -22.40 -8.80
C LEU A 164 0.59 -21.04 -8.22
N ALA A 165 -0.59 -20.98 -7.64
CA ALA A 165 -1.09 -19.80 -6.94
C ALA A 165 -1.65 -20.20 -5.59
N ALA A 166 -1.25 -19.51 -4.53
CA ALA A 166 -1.77 -19.77 -3.20
C ALA A 166 -3.29 -19.53 -3.16
N ALA A 167 -4.02 -20.48 -2.57
CA ALA A 167 -5.48 -20.39 -2.40
C ALA A 167 -5.85 -19.20 -1.50
N VAL A 168 -5.07 -18.98 -0.43
CA VAL A 168 -5.15 -17.80 0.43
C VAL A 168 -3.96 -16.88 0.11
N PRO A 169 -4.16 -15.61 -0.26
CA PRO A 169 -3.09 -14.74 -0.74
C PRO A 169 -2.23 -14.16 0.38
N THR A 170 -1.64 -15.02 1.19
CA THR A 170 -0.71 -14.73 2.29
C THR A 170 0.58 -15.54 2.15
N SER A 171 1.63 -15.20 2.92
CA SER A 171 2.85 -16.01 2.98
C SER A 171 2.54 -17.41 3.54
N ARG A 172 1.66 -17.50 4.52
CA ARG A 172 1.16 -18.77 5.06
C ARG A 172 0.47 -19.61 3.99
N GLY A 173 -0.38 -18.98 3.15
CA GLY A 173 -1.02 -19.69 2.04
C GLY A 173 -0.03 -20.27 1.03
N ILE A 174 1.13 -19.64 0.79
CA ILE A 174 2.20 -20.23 -0.01
C ILE A 174 2.80 -21.45 0.70
N ILE A 175 3.06 -21.35 2.00
CA ILE A 175 3.58 -22.46 2.80
C ILE A 175 2.64 -23.65 2.74
N ASP A 176 1.35 -23.43 2.93
CA ASP A 176 0.32 -24.47 2.90
C ASP A 176 0.27 -25.15 1.53
N GLU A 177 0.33 -24.36 0.43
CA GLU A 177 0.31 -24.89 -0.93
C GLU A 177 1.56 -25.68 -1.27
N LEU A 178 2.73 -25.24 -0.84
CA LEU A 178 4.00 -25.91 -1.07
C LEU A 178 4.26 -27.09 -0.12
N GLY A 179 3.52 -27.17 0.99
CA GLY A 179 3.71 -28.18 2.02
C GLY A 179 3.59 -29.63 1.53
N SER A 180 2.74 -29.86 0.51
CA SER A 180 2.53 -31.17 -0.10
C SER A 180 3.51 -31.52 -1.23
N LEU A 181 4.37 -30.55 -1.64
CA LEU A 181 5.26 -30.73 -2.79
C LEU A 181 6.66 -31.17 -2.33
N GLU A 182 7.31 -31.98 -3.18
CA GLU A 182 8.73 -32.30 -3.01
C GLU A 182 9.58 -31.11 -3.50
N LEU A 183 10.32 -30.51 -2.58
CA LEU A 183 11.18 -29.34 -2.86
C LEU A 183 12.67 -29.63 -2.68
N ARG A 184 13.05 -30.82 -2.21
CA ARG A 184 14.46 -31.14 -1.94
C ARG A 184 15.30 -31.04 -3.21
N GLY A 185 16.41 -30.30 -3.10
CA GLY A 185 17.31 -30.06 -4.25
C GLY A 185 16.78 -29.06 -5.28
N ARG A 186 15.65 -28.42 -5.04
CA ARG A 186 15.18 -27.33 -5.88
C ARG A 186 15.83 -26.01 -5.47
N HIS A 187 16.11 -25.16 -6.45
CA HIS A 187 16.67 -23.83 -6.24
C HIS A 187 15.58 -22.79 -6.38
N VAL A 188 15.07 -22.34 -5.24
CA VAL A 188 13.91 -21.43 -5.17
C VAL A 188 14.35 -20.00 -4.95
N GLY A 189 14.07 -19.09 -5.88
CA GLY A 189 14.22 -17.65 -5.70
C GLY A 189 12.98 -17.03 -5.07
N LEU A 190 13.15 -16.06 -4.16
CA LEU A 190 12.05 -15.38 -3.48
C LEU A 190 12.06 -13.88 -3.75
N GLN A 191 11.00 -13.36 -4.39
CA GLN A 191 10.79 -11.94 -4.57
C GLN A 191 10.03 -11.37 -3.37
N LEU A 192 10.70 -10.54 -2.59
CA LEU A 192 10.19 -9.83 -1.41
C LEU A 192 9.43 -8.55 -1.79
N TYR A 193 8.81 -7.92 -0.80
CA TYR A 193 8.13 -6.62 -0.94
C TYR A 193 8.62 -5.64 0.13
N GLY A 194 9.09 -4.47 -0.33
CA GLY A 194 9.69 -3.50 0.58
C GLY A 194 10.86 -4.11 1.36
N GLU A 195 10.99 -3.74 2.60
CA GLU A 195 12.01 -4.25 3.53
C GLU A 195 11.53 -5.48 4.33
N GLU A 196 10.33 -5.99 4.05
CA GLU A 196 9.75 -7.14 4.75
C GLU A 196 10.52 -8.43 4.42
N PRO A 197 11.21 -9.04 5.39
CA PRO A 197 12.10 -10.17 5.15
C PRO A 197 11.37 -11.50 4.92
N SER A 198 10.07 -11.59 5.19
CA SER A 198 9.26 -12.82 5.06
C SER A 198 9.94 -14.04 5.70
N HIS A 199 10.45 -13.87 6.93
CA HIS A 199 11.31 -14.86 7.61
C HIS A 199 10.70 -16.26 7.66
N GLU A 200 9.40 -16.39 8.01
CA GLU A 200 8.73 -17.70 8.10
C GLU A 200 8.75 -18.43 6.75
N LEU A 201 8.40 -17.73 5.68
CA LEU A 201 8.38 -18.33 4.33
C LEU A 201 9.79 -18.68 3.86
N ARG A 202 10.77 -17.81 4.11
CA ARG A 202 12.16 -18.05 3.74
C ARG A 202 12.70 -19.28 4.50
N ALA A 203 12.54 -19.33 5.81
CA ALA A 203 12.98 -20.48 6.63
C ALA A 203 12.32 -21.79 6.18
N PHE A 204 11.01 -21.78 5.90
CA PHE A 204 10.31 -22.93 5.35
C PHE A 204 10.92 -23.40 4.03
N LEU A 205 11.21 -22.48 3.11
CA LEU A 205 11.81 -22.82 1.81
C LEU A 205 13.23 -23.37 1.99
N GLU A 206 14.07 -22.76 2.82
CA GLU A 206 15.44 -23.22 3.12
C GLU A 206 15.43 -24.64 3.73
N GLU A 207 14.54 -24.90 4.68
CA GLU A 207 14.37 -26.21 5.28
C GLU A 207 13.94 -27.28 4.26
N ARG A 208 12.93 -26.96 3.45
CA ARG A 208 12.34 -27.90 2.49
C ARG A 208 13.22 -28.18 1.26
N THR A 209 13.98 -27.19 0.82
CA THR A 209 14.91 -27.35 -0.33
C THR A 209 16.24 -27.95 0.08
N GLY A 210 16.69 -27.68 1.31
CA GLY A 210 18.04 -27.97 1.79
C GLY A 210 19.12 -27.07 1.16
N THR A 211 18.72 -25.92 0.60
CA THR A 211 19.61 -24.94 -0.05
C THR A 211 19.26 -23.53 0.40
N ASP A 212 20.22 -22.60 0.26
CA ASP A 212 19.93 -21.17 0.44
C ASP A 212 18.88 -20.69 -0.55
N VAL A 213 18.01 -19.79 -0.08
CA VAL A 213 16.98 -19.15 -0.89
C VAL A 213 17.44 -17.73 -1.26
N PRO A 214 17.89 -17.49 -2.51
CA PRO A 214 18.25 -16.15 -2.95
C PRO A 214 17.02 -15.25 -2.99
N VAL A 215 17.11 -14.13 -2.26
CA VAL A 215 16.03 -13.16 -2.15
C VAL A 215 16.31 -11.92 -2.98
N VAL A 216 15.23 -11.27 -3.46
CA VAL A 216 15.33 -9.98 -4.15
C VAL A 216 14.20 -9.05 -3.70
N ALA A 217 14.55 -7.82 -3.30
CA ALA A 217 13.62 -6.76 -2.95
C ALA A 217 13.78 -5.61 -3.97
N PRO A 218 12.99 -5.59 -5.08
CA PRO A 218 13.22 -4.64 -6.17
C PRO A 218 12.69 -3.23 -5.90
N TYR A 219 12.08 -3.00 -4.74
CA TYR A 219 11.55 -1.70 -4.34
C TYR A 219 11.53 -1.54 -2.82
N VAL A 220 11.41 -0.28 -2.39
CA VAL A 220 11.23 0.09 -0.99
C VAL A 220 9.97 0.92 -0.84
N TYR A 221 9.43 0.94 0.38
CA TYR A 221 8.38 1.88 0.76
C TYR A 221 9.00 3.16 1.31
N ALA A 222 8.43 4.29 0.91
CA ALA A 222 8.79 5.61 1.44
C ALA A 222 7.51 6.35 1.88
N PRO A 223 7.62 7.33 2.78
CA PRO A 223 6.49 8.20 3.10
C PRO A 223 6.00 8.94 1.85
N ALA A 224 4.69 8.88 1.57
CA ALA A 224 4.05 9.67 0.51
C ALA A 224 3.49 10.98 1.03
N SER A 225 3.07 11.01 2.30
CA SER A 225 2.71 12.22 3.04
C SER A 225 3.64 12.37 4.25
N ASP A 226 3.94 13.61 4.61
CA ASP A 226 4.68 13.89 5.83
C ASP A 226 3.87 13.49 7.10
N ALA A 227 4.54 13.47 8.25
CA ALA A 227 3.91 13.05 9.48
C ALA A 227 2.79 14.01 9.92
N SER A 228 2.87 15.30 9.56
CA SER A 228 1.86 16.30 9.93
C SER A 228 0.52 16.01 9.25
N LYS A 229 0.54 15.68 7.95
CA LYS A 229 -0.67 15.32 7.21
C LYS A 229 -1.29 14.01 7.68
N VAL A 230 -0.45 13.05 8.08
CA VAL A 230 -0.95 11.80 8.68
C VAL A 230 -1.54 12.07 10.06
N SER A 231 -0.94 12.95 10.87
CA SER A 231 -1.49 13.37 12.17
C SER A 231 -2.82 14.11 12.00
N GLU A 232 -2.97 14.93 10.96
CA GLU A 232 -4.24 15.56 10.60
C GLU A 232 -5.30 14.50 10.29
N LEU A 233 -4.98 13.46 9.48
CA LEU A 233 -5.90 12.33 9.25
C LEU A 233 -6.32 11.68 10.56
N ILE A 234 -5.39 11.42 11.49
CA ILE A 234 -5.71 10.84 12.80
C ILE A 234 -6.65 11.76 13.58
N GLY A 235 -6.43 13.08 13.51
CA GLY A 235 -7.32 14.09 14.09
C GLY A 235 -8.74 14.04 13.51
N GLU A 236 -8.87 13.91 12.18
CA GLU A 236 -10.16 13.78 11.49
C GLU A 236 -10.91 12.50 11.90
N LEU A 237 -10.19 11.36 11.99
CA LEU A 237 -10.73 10.09 12.47
C LEU A 237 -11.23 10.22 13.92
N THR A 238 -10.42 10.83 14.79
CA THR A 238 -10.75 11.00 16.23
C THR A 238 -11.93 11.94 16.44
N ALA A 239 -12.03 12.97 15.63
CA ALA A 239 -13.13 13.94 15.67
C ALA A 239 -14.45 13.39 15.08
N GLY A 240 -14.46 12.17 14.53
CA GLY A 240 -15.64 11.55 13.92
C GLY A 240 -16.10 12.22 12.62
N ARG A 241 -15.16 12.89 11.90
CA ARG A 241 -15.45 13.51 10.60
C ARG A 241 -15.20 12.58 9.41
N VAL A 242 -14.78 11.35 9.69
CA VAL A 242 -14.54 10.28 8.72
C VAL A 242 -15.39 9.06 9.10
N ASP A 243 -16.24 8.60 8.19
CA ASP A 243 -17.11 7.43 8.42
C ASP A 243 -16.36 6.11 8.19
N ALA A 244 -15.44 6.08 7.24
CA ALA A 244 -14.61 4.90 6.97
C ALA A 244 -13.19 5.27 6.52
N ILE A 245 -12.25 4.34 6.76
CA ILE A 245 -10.90 4.36 6.18
C ILE A 245 -10.67 3.10 5.35
N ALA A 246 -10.12 3.21 4.12
CA ALA A 246 -10.01 2.11 3.16
C ALA A 246 -8.55 1.74 2.85
N PHE A 247 -8.03 0.70 3.51
CA PHE A 247 -6.68 0.19 3.30
C PHE A 247 -6.61 -0.78 2.12
N THR A 248 -5.69 -0.54 1.21
CA THR A 248 -5.42 -1.40 0.04
C THR A 248 -4.11 -2.19 0.15
N SER A 249 -3.30 -1.93 1.19
CA SER A 249 -2.06 -2.66 1.47
C SER A 249 -1.70 -2.64 2.95
N ALA A 250 -0.89 -3.63 3.38
CA ALA A 250 -0.32 -3.69 4.72
C ALA A 250 0.58 -2.48 5.04
N ALA A 251 1.37 -2.04 4.07
CA ALA A 251 2.30 -0.92 4.27
C ALA A 251 1.58 0.39 4.66
N GLN A 252 0.34 0.61 4.19
CA GLN A 252 -0.48 1.75 4.60
C GLN A 252 -0.88 1.64 6.07
N VAL A 253 -1.24 0.45 6.53
CA VAL A 253 -1.55 0.19 7.94
C VAL A 253 -0.32 0.46 8.80
N GLU A 254 0.82 -0.18 8.49
CA GLU A 254 2.08 0.00 9.23
C GLU A 254 2.49 1.48 9.31
N ARG A 255 2.34 2.23 8.20
CA ARG A 255 2.68 3.65 8.18
C ARG A 255 1.76 4.48 9.08
N LEU A 256 0.44 4.23 9.08
CA LEU A 256 -0.50 4.95 9.95
C LEU A 256 -0.14 4.74 11.43
N PHE A 257 0.03 3.49 11.85
CA PHE A 257 0.37 3.15 13.23
C PHE A 257 1.79 3.61 13.62
N GLY A 258 2.75 3.55 12.68
CA GLY A 258 4.09 4.10 12.89
C GLY A 258 4.05 5.59 13.21
N VAL A 259 3.36 6.39 12.39
CA VAL A 259 3.21 7.84 12.64
C VAL A 259 2.43 8.11 13.93
N ALA A 260 1.37 7.36 14.22
CA ALA A 260 0.63 7.50 15.48
C ALA A 260 1.55 7.34 16.68
N ARG A 261 2.38 6.30 16.69
CA ARG A 261 3.37 6.02 17.75
C ARG A 261 4.41 7.12 17.85
N ASP A 262 5.06 7.46 16.73
CA ASP A 262 6.15 8.44 16.69
C ASP A 262 5.68 9.84 17.10
N SER A 263 4.38 10.13 16.90
CA SER A 263 3.73 11.42 17.26
C SER A 263 2.97 11.38 18.59
N GLY A 264 2.98 10.25 19.33
CA GLY A 264 2.23 10.10 20.58
C GLY A 264 0.71 10.14 20.41
N LEU A 265 0.21 9.72 19.25
CA LEU A 265 -1.22 9.74 18.88
C LEU A 265 -1.90 8.36 18.97
N ASP A 266 -1.23 7.33 19.51
CA ASP A 266 -1.78 5.97 19.64
C ASP A 266 -3.13 5.97 20.34
N GLY A 267 -3.22 6.60 21.52
CA GLY A 267 -4.48 6.68 22.28
C GLY A 267 -5.57 7.49 21.56
N ALA A 268 -5.20 8.46 20.71
CA ALA A 268 -6.18 9.18 19.89
C ALA A 268 -6.73 8.26 18.79
N LEU A 269 -5.85 7.53 18.13
CA LEU A 269 -6.20 6.57 17.08
C LEU A 269 -7.06 5.42 17.64
N GLU A 270 -6.73 4.87 18.81
CA GLU A 270 -7.54 3.85 19.49
C GLU A 270 -8.96 4.32 19.76
N ARG A 271 -9.15 5.57 20.21
CA ARG A 271 -10.49 6.14 20.44
C ARG A 271 -11.31 6.37 19.17
N ALA A 272 -10.66 6.41 18.01
CA ALA A 272 -11.34 6.59 16.73
C ALA A 272 -12.04 5.31 16.23
N TRP A 273 -11.45 4.12 16.45
CA TRP A 273 -11.91 2.86 15.84
C TRP A 273 -13.35 2.48 16.14
N PRO A 274 -13.94 2.72 17.35
CA PRO A 274 -15.34 2.41 17.58
C PRO A 274 -16.33 3.19 16.71
N ARG A 275 -15.90 4.33 16.12
CA ARG A 275 -16.73 5.24 15.33
C ARG A 275 -16.46 5.15 13.84
N VAL A 276 -15.31 4.61 13.44
CA VAL A 276 -14.82 4.56 12.07
C VAL A 276 -14.92 3.13 11.55
N LYS A 277 -15.58 2.93 10.41
CA LYS A 277 -15.55 1.63 9.73
C LYS A 277 -14.19 1.42 9.07
N VAL A 278 -13.55 0.29 9.36
CA VAL A 278 -12.25 -0.05 8.79
C VAL A 278 -12.44 -1.00 7.62
N ALA A 279 -12.15 -0.52 6.42
CA ALA A 279 -12.22 -1.30 5.20
C ALA A 279 -10.81 -1.79 4.80
N ALA A 280 -10.69 -3.08 4.49
CA ALA A 280 -9.44 -3.70 4.02
C ALA A 280 -9.69 -4.47 2.73
N ILE A 281 -8.83 -4.27 1.72
CA ILE A 281 -9.00 -4.89 0.40
C ILE A 281 -8.85 -6.41 0.42
N GLY A 282 -8.17 -6.97 1.41
CA GLY A 282 -7.90 -8.41 1.46
C GLY A 282 -7.09 -8.86 2.67
N PRO A 283 -6.79 -10.17 2.76
CA PRO A 283 -6.32 -10.81 3.99
C PRO A 283 -5.00 -10.28 4.53
N VAL A 284 -4.07 -9.85 3.68
CA VAL A 284 -2.78 -9.29 4.15
C VAL A 284 -3.00 -7.99 4.95
N ALA A 285 -3.87 -7.09 4.46
CA ALA A 285 -4.21 -5.87 5.19
C ALA A 285 -5.00 -6.18 6.46
N VAL A 286 -5.93 -7.15 6.41
CA VAL A 286 -6.70 -7.62 7.58
C VAL A 286 -5.77 -8.17 8.66
N GLU A 287 -4.84 -9.04 8.29
CA GLU A 287 -3.86 -9.61 9.22
C GLU A 287 -2.98 -8.52 9.87
N THR A 288 -2.56 -7.54 9.07
CA THR A 288 -1.76 -6.42 9.59
C THR A 288 -2.57 -5.56 10.56
N LEU A 289 -3.83 -5.25 10.25
CA LEU A 289 -4.72 -4.55 11.18
C LEU A 289 -4.87 -5.29 12.51
N ARG A 290 -5.05 -6.62 12.47
CA ARG A 290 -5.14 -7.46 13.68
C ARG A 290 -3.89 -7.41 14.55
N LYS A 291 -2.70 -7.36 13.96
CA LYS A 291 -1.44 -7.17 14.69
C LYS A 291 -1.42 -5.87 15.50
N HIS A 292 -2.15 -4.86 15.03
CA HIS A 292 -2.35 -3.59 15.73
C HIS A 292 -3.64 -3.55 16.57
N GLY A 293 -4.29 -4.68 16.82
CA GLY A 293 -5.51 -4.77 17.64
C GLY A 293 -6.78 -4.22 16.97
N VAL A 294 -6.79 -4.05 15.65
CA VAL A 294 -7.91 -3.50 14.89
C VAL A 294 -8.54 -4.55 13.98
N GLU A 295 -9.85 -4.73 14.10
CA GLU A 295 -10.62 -5.59 13.21
C GLU A 295 -11.16 -4.80 12.00
N ALA A 296 -10.91 -5.33 10.80
CA ALA A 296 -11.52 -4.79 9.59
C ALA A 296 -13.01 -5.16 9.56
N SER A 297 -13.88 -4.15 9.63
CA SER A 297 -15.33 -4.35 9.58
C SER A 297 -15.89 -4.48 8.16
N ILE A 298 -15.09 -4.12 7.14
CA ILE A 298 -15.48 -4.17 5.72
C ILE A 298 -14.37 -4.87 4.95
N VAL A 299 -14.66 -6.08 4.45
CA VAL A 299 -13.72 -6.87 3.64
C VAL A 299 -14.48 -7.47 2.46
N PRO A 300 -13.99 -7.38 1.22
CA PRO A 300 -14.61 -8.06 0.10
C PRO A 300 -14.61 -9.58 0.28
N GLU A 301 -15.74 -10.24 0.07
CA GLU A 301 -15.87 -11.71 0.22
C GLU A 301 -15.09 -12.47 -0.85
N ARG A 302 -15.02 -11.93 -2.06
CA ARG A 302 -14.39 -12.57 -3.24
C ARG A 302 -13.67 -11.52 -4.07
N ALA A 303 -12.53 -11.87 -4.65
CA ALA A 303 -11.74 -11.02 -5.52
C ALA A 303 -11.30 -9.69 -4.85
N TYR A 304 -10.08 -9.68 -4.34
CA TYR A 304 -9.45 -8.56 -3.63
C TYR A 304 -9.05 -7.44 -4.59
N VAL A 305 -10.04 -6.82 -5.22
CA VAL A 305 -9.88 -5.74 -6.19
C VAL A 305 -10.69 -4.51 -5.76
N MET A 306 -10.27 -3.34 -6.21
CA MET A 306 -10.80 -2.05 -5.81
C MET A 306 -12.32 -1.92 -5.98
N LYS A 307 -12.87 -2.35 -7.12
CA LYS A 307 -14.33 -2.31 -7.36
C LYS A 307 -15.11 -3.12 -6.32
N ARG A 308 -14.57 -4.25 -5.85
CA ARG A 308 -15.21 -5.07 -4.81
C ARG A 308 -15.11 -4.42 -3.44
N LEU A 309 -13.99 -3.75 -3.15
CA LEU A 309 -13.83 -2.97 -1.93
C LEU A 309 -14.86 -1.84 -1.88
N VAL A 310 -15.02 -1.09 -2.97
CA VAL A 310 -16.04 -0.03 -3.07
C VAL A 310 -17.44 -0.59 -2.88
N ALA A 311 -17.79 -1.70 -3.54
CA ALA A 311 -19.09 -2.34 -3.35
C ALA A 311 -19.34 -2.77 -1.90
N ALA A 312 -18.32 -3.30 -1.20
CA ALA A 312 -18.43 -3.65 0.21
C ALA A 312 -18.62 -2.41 1.10
N ILE A 313 -17.93 -1.30 0.80
CA ILE A 313 -18.11 -0.01 1.50
C ILE A 313 -19.54 0.52 1.28
N VAL A 314 -20.05 0.48 0.04
CA VAL A 314 -21.43 0.87 -0.28
C VAL A 314 -22.42 0.04 0.52
N THR A 315 -22.26 -1.27 0.57
CA THR A 315 -23.15 -2.16 1.36
C THR A 315 -23.12 -1.83 2.86
N ALA A 316 -21.95 -1.45 3.40
CA ALA A 316 -21.79 -1.22 4.84
C ALA A 316 -22.18 0.19 5.30
N LEU A 317 -22.13 1.19 4.43
CA LEU A 317 -22.39 2.61 4.77
C LEU A 317 -23.62 3.18 4.08
N GLY A 318 -24.07 2.58 3.00
CA GLY A 318 -25.20 3.02 2.20
C GLY A 318 -26.52 2.48 2.75
N ALA A 319 -26.91 2.96 3.92
CA ALA A 319 -28.22 2.65 4.53
C ALA A 319 -29.12 3.88 4.52
#